data_34a401f6bcd93ff36204fd0ea045d07d
#
_entry.id   34a401f6bcd93ff36204fd0ea045d07d
#
_cell.length_a   1.000
_cell.length_b   1.000
_cell.length_c   1.000
_cell.angle_alpha   90.00
_cell.angle_beta   90.00
_cell.angle_gamma   90.00
#
_symmetry.space_group_name_H-M   'P 1'
#
loop_
_entity.id
_entity.type
_entity.pdbx_description
1 polymer ?
#
loop_
_entity_poly.entity_id
_entity_poly.type
_entity_poly.pdbx_seq_one_letter_code
_entity_poly.pdbx_strand_id
1 'polypeptide(L)'
;KVTYVLGNSNAKKITCKEDLNLIPCLEKPSSDTFVGYGFDVHAFEEGKPMMLGGVEVHPNIGFRAHSDGDVAIHALIDALLGASGAGDIGELFPDTDERYKGIDSKALLKEVCSFLERVGFEIIHCDIAIMAEFPKLGALKNTLRFCLSELIGLAPHHVNVKATTTEKLGFVGRK
;
A
#
# COMPACT_ATOMS: atom_id res chain seq x y z
N LYS A 1 -46.99 8.33 -20.89
CA LYS A 1 -47.19 7.02 -21.54
C LYS A 1 -46.11 6.08 -21.01
N VAL A 2 -46.52 5.02 -20.32
CA VAL A 2 -45.58 3.99 -19.84
C VAL A 2 -45.49 2.92 -20.90
N THR A 3 -44.27 2.54 -21.28
CA THR A 3 -44.03 1.45 -22.23
C THR A 3 -43.41 0.28 -21.47
N TYR A 4 -43.99 -0.89 -21.59
CA TYR A 4 -43.49 -2.12 -21.02
C TYR A 4 -42.59 -2.84 -22.05
N VAL A 5 -41.44 -3.28 -21.61
CA VAL A 5 -40.51 -4.11 -22.40
C VAL A 5 -40.39 -5.48 -21.75
N LEU A 6 -40.20 -6.52 -22.56
CA LEU A 6 -39.98 -7.86 -22.03
C LEU A 6 -38.65 -7.89 -21.30
N GLY A 7 -38.70 -8.26 -20.01
CA GLY A 7 -37.51 -8.46 -19.20
C GLY A 7 -36.94 -9.88 -19.37
N ASN A 8 -35.70 -10.08 -18.89
CA ASN A 8 -35.12 -11.41 -18.79
C ASN A 8 -35.52 -12.04 -17.44
N SER A 9 -36.11 -13.26 -17.48
CA SER A 9 -36.49 -13.99 -16.27
C SER A 9 -35.31 -14.31 -15.32
N ASN A 10 -34.10 -14.31 -15.84
CA ASN A 10 -32.87 -14.52 -15.07
C ASN A 10 -32.27 -13.21 -14.49
N ALA A 11 -32.84 -12.06 -14.86
CA ALA A 11 -32.39 -10.79 -14.30
C ALA A 11 -32.71 -10.74 -12.79
N LYS A 12 -31.68 -10.53 -11.99
CA LYS A 12 -31.80 -10.36 -10.54
C LYS A 12 -31.45 -8.93 -10.17
N LYS A 13 -32.25 -8.34 -9.28
CA LYS A 13 -31.94 -7.03 -8.71
C LYS A 13 -30.98 -7.25 -7.55
N ILE A 14 -29.82 -6.60 -7.60
CA ILE A 14 -28.83 -6.57 -6.51
C ILE A 14 -29.08 -5.30 -5.71
N THR A 15 -29.41 -5.44 -4.44
CA THR A 15 -29.73 -4.33 -3.53
C THR A 15 -28.87 -4.33 -2.26
N CYS A 16 -28.37 -5.49 -1.89
CA CYS A 16 -27.46 -5.66 -0.75
C CYS A 16 -26.37 -6.69 -1.10
N LYS A 17 -25.34 -6.78 -0.26
CA LYS A 17 -24.19 -7.68 -0.48
C LYS A 17 -24.60 -9.16 -0.56
N GLU A 18 -25.60 -9.53 0.22
CA GLU A 18 -26.13 -10.90 0.29
C GLU A 18 -26.79 -11.34 -1.03
N ASP A 19 -27.33 -10.39 -1.81
CA ASP A 19 -27.93 -10.68 -3.11
C ASP A 19 -26.91 -11.22 -4.13
N LEU A 20 -25.62 -10.97 -3.93
CA LEU A 20 -24.55 -11.53 -4.77
C LEU A 20 -24.52 -13.06 -4.71
N ASN A 21 -24.93 -13.66 -3.59
CA ASN A 21 -25.07 -15.12 -3.45
C ASN A 21 -26.17 -15.73 -4.34
N LEU A 22 -27.05 -14.90 -4.90
CA LEU A 22 -28.09 -15.33 -5.83
C LEU A 22 -27.63 -15.41 -7.29
N ILE A 23 -26.40 -15.00 -7.58
CA ILE A 23 -25.82 -15.04 -8.92
C ILE A 23 -25.00 -16.33 -9.06
N PRO A 24 -25.48 -17.32 -9.84
CA PRO A 24 -24.85 -18.64 -9.88
C PRO A 24 -23.40 -18.67 -10.46
N CYS A 25 -23.04 -17.62 -11.20
CA CYS A 25 -21.69 -17.50 -11.80
C CYS A 25 -20.68 -16.77 -10.90
N LEU A 26 -21.12 -16.22 -9.75
CA LEU A 26 -20.21 -15.66 -8.77
C LEU A 26 -19.85 -16.74 -7.75
N GLU A 27 -18.61 -17.11 -7.71
CA GLU A 27 -18.10 -17.92 -6.62
C GLU A 27 -18.20 -17.12 -5.31
N LYS A 28 -18.45 -17.81 -4.21
CA LYS A 28 -18.38 -17.18 -2.90
C LYS A 28 -16.97 -16.65 -2.69
N PRO A 29 -16.79 -15.48 -2.07
CA PRO A 29 -15.46 -15.04 -1.69
C PRO A 29 -14.74 -16.17 -0.95
N SER A 30 -13.55 -16.55 -1.40
CA SER A 30 -12.77 -17.57 -0.73
C SER A 30 -12.29 -17.03 0.64
N SER A 31 -12.07 -17.93 1.60
CA SER A 31 -11.41 -17.60 2.85
C SER A 31 -9.89 -17.79 2.74
N ASP A 32 -9.36 -17.89 1.52
CA ASP A 32 -7.94 -18.10 1.27
C ASP A 32 -7.14 -16.87 1.72
N THR A 33 -5.99 -17.13 2.30
CA THR A 33 -5.04 -16.09 2.67
C THR A 33 -4.02 -15.90 1.54
N PHE A 34 -3.90 -14.68 1.05
CA PHE A 34 -2.91 -14.28 0.06
C PHE A 34 -1.75 -13.57 0.74
N VAL A 35 -0.55 -13.79 0.25
CA VAL A 35 0.68 -13.15 0.76
C VAL A 35 1.31 -12.37 -0.38
N GLY A 36 1.59 -11.10 -0.16
CA GLY A 36 2.33 -10.24 -1.09
C GLY A 36 3.69 -9.88 -0.53
N TYR A 37 4.62 -9.65 -1.44
CA TYR A 37 5.95 -9.14 -1.16
C TYR A 37 6.19 -7.89 -2.01
N GLY A 38 6.67 -6.82 -1.39
CA GLY A 38 7.09 -5.61 -2.08
C GLY A 38 8.50 -5.22 -1.67
N PHE A 39 9.22 -4.62 -2.60
CA PHE A 39 10.57 -4.11 -2.38
C PHE A 39 10.72 -2.80 -3.14
N ASP A 40 11.25 -1.79 -2.46
CA ASP A 40 11.59 -0.52 -3.09
C ASP A 40 12.91 0.02 -2.55
N VAL A 41 13.58 0.83 -3.34
CA VAL A 41 14.86 1.46 -3.00
C VAL A 41 14.98 2.82 -3.68
N HIS A 42 15.37 3.82 -2.90
CA HIS A 42 15.58 5.18 -3.39
C HIS A 42 16.97 5.70 -3.02
N ALA A 43 17.56 6.48 -3.92
CA ALA A 43 18.76 7.24 -3.63
C ALA A 43 18.46 8.42 -2.70
N PHE A 44 19.40 8.79 -1.85
CA PHE A 44 19.29 9.99 -1.02
C PHE A 44 19.38 11.27 -1.86
N GLU A 45 18.70 12.31 -1.38
CA GLU A 45 18.70 13.65 -1.95
C GLU A 45 18.70 14.69 -0.82
N GLU A 46 19.63 15.64 -0.89
CA GLU A 46 19.72 16.73 0.08
C GLU A 46 18.65 17.81 -0.17
N GLY A 47 18.35 18.58 0.87
CA GLY A 47 17.47 19.75 0.78
C GLY A 47 15.97 19.44 0.88
N LYS A 48 15.58 18.24 1.21
CA LYS A 48 14.18 17.84 1.43
C LYS A 48 14.05 16.89 2.61
N PRO A 49 12.89 16.83 3.27
CA PRO A 49 12.67 15.90 4.36
C PRO A 49 12.65 14.45 3.87
N MET A 50 13.05 13.52 4.73
CA MET A 50 12.90 12.08 4.53
C MET A 50 11.60 11.61 5.14
N MET A 51 10.70 11.18 4.28
CA MET A 51 9.47 10.49 4.70
C MET A 51 9.71 8.99 4.70
N LEU A 52 9.25 8.31 5.75
CA LEU A 52 9.36 6.86 5.86
C LEU A 52 8.21 6.31 6.70
N GLY A 53 7.40 5.43 6.11
CA GLY A 53 6.21 4.91 6.76
C GLY A 53 5.20 5.98 7.19
N GLY A 54 5.11 7.08 6.44
CA GLY A 54 4.25 8.23 6.72
C GLY A 54 4.78 9.21 7.76
N VAL A 55 6.02 9.02 8.24
CA VAL A 55 6.65 9.83 9.30
C VAL A 55 7.88 10.54 8.75
N GLU A 56 8.07 11.82 9.09
CA GLU A 56 9.32 12.52 8.83
C GLU A 56 10.41 11.99 9.78
N VAL A 57 11.44 11.35 9.21
CA VAL A 57 12.53 10.75 9.98
C VAL A 57 13.84 11.53 9.91
N HIS A 58 13.95 12.46 8.94
CA HIS A 58 15.08 13.39 8.83
C HIS A 58 14.65 14.66 8.08
N PRO A 59 15.04 15.88 8.54
CA PRO A 59 14.51 17.13 7.97
C PRO A 59 15.16 17.58 6.65
N ASN A 60 16.40 17.17 6.35
CA ASN A 60 17.19 17.77 5.27
C ASN A 60 17.81 16.78 4.29
N ILE A 61 17.67 15.49 4.51
CA ILE A 61 18.13 14.43 3.60
C ILE A 61 16.96 13.50 3.40
N GLY A 62 16.34 13.57 2.24
CA GLY A 62 15.21 12.74 1.85
C GLY A 62 15.57 11.75 0.74
N PHE A 63 14.57 11.31 -0.02
CA PHE A 63 14.74 10.37 -1.12
C PHE A 63 14.48 11.06 -2.46
N ARG A 64 15.28 10.73 -3.47
CA ARG A 64 15.02 11.14 -4.84
C ARG A 64 13.86 10.31 -5.38
N ALA A 65 12.73 10.96 -5.63
CA ALA A 65 11.53 10.31 -6.13
C ALA A 65 10.63 11.34 -6.85
N HIS A 66 9.66 10.86 -7.60
CA HIS A 66 8.62 11.68 -8.23
C HIS A 66 7.56 12.15 -7.20
N SER A 67 7.30 11.34 -6.17
CA SER A 67 6.45 11.63 -5.00
C SER A 67 7.27 12.21 -3.83
N ASP A 68 6.76 12.12 -2.60
CA ASP A 68 7.52 12.41 -1.38
C ASP A 68 8.65 11.38 -1.12
N GLY A 69 8.64 10.25 -1.84
CA GLY A 69 9.69 9.23 -1.82
C GLY A 69 9.63 8.29 -0.62
N ASP A 70 8.47 8.11 0.02
CA ASP A 70 8.33 7.18 1.13
C ASP A 70 8.47 5.72 0.66
N VAL A 71 9.71 5.25 0.63
CA VAL A 71 10.10 3.93 0.15
C VAL A 71 9.41 2.78 0.93
N ALA A 72 9.07 2.99 2.20
CA ALA A 72 8.40 1.98 3.00
C ALA A 72 6.91 1.85 2.59
N ILE A 73 6.25 2.98 2.30
CA ILE A 73 4.89 2.98 1.78
C ILE A 73 4.84 2.41 0.36
N HIS A 74 5.80 2.75 -0.51
CA HIS A 74 5.85 2.20 -1.86
C HIS A 74 5.99 0.67 -1.86
N ALA A 75 6.92 0.13 -1.08
CA ALA A 75 7.07 -1.31 -0.93
C ALA A 75 5.80 -1.98 -0.34
N LEU A 76 5.11 -1.30 0.59
CA LEU A 76 3.84 -1.81 1.13
C LEU A 76 2.74 -1.83 0.06
N ILE A 77 2.62 -0.79 -0.76
CA ILE A 77 1.68 -0.74 -1.88
C ILE A 77 1.93 -1.92 -2.83
N ASP A 78 3.17 -2.15 -3.23
CA ASP A 78 3.54 -3.27 -4.11
C ASP A 78 3.20 -4.63 -3.49
N ALA A 79 3.43 -4.80 -2.18
CA ALA A 79 3.05 -6.01 -1.48
C ALA A 79 1.52 -6.24 -1.51
N LEU A 80 0.73 -5.19 -1.30
CA LEU A 80 -0.73 -5.25 -1.31
C LEU A 80 -1.29 -5.54 -2.70
N LEU A 81 -0.77 -4.85 -3.72
CA LEU A 81 -1.17 -5.06 -5.13
C LEU A 81 -0.76 -6.46 -5.59
N GLY A 82 0.46 -6.91 -5.27
CA GLY A 82 0.94 -8.24 -5.62
C GLY A 82 0.11 -9.35 -4.97
N ALA A 83 -0.27 -9.22 -3.69
CA ALA A 83 -1.15 -10.18 -3.00
C ALA A 83 -2.53 -10.29 -3.66
N SER A 84 -3.05 -9.20 -4.21
CA SER A 84 -4.37 -9.13 -4.85
C SER A 84 -4.34 -9.42 -6.35
N GLY A 85 -3.15 -9.58 -6.96
CA GLY A 85 -3.00 -9.76 -8.41
C GLY A 85 -3.32 -8.49 -9.22
N ALA A 86 -3.17 -7.32 -8.62
CA ALA A 86 -3.56 -6.03 -9.20
C ALA A 86 -2.39 -5.23 -9.81
N GLY A 87 -1.29 -5.89 -10.17
CA GLY A 87 -0.12 -5.23 -10.76
C GLY A 87 0.81 -4.62 -9.71
N ASP A 88 1.35 -3.46 -10.00
CA ASP A 88 2.29 -2.72 -9.15
C ASP A 88 1.96 -1.23 -9.03
N ILE A 89 2.73 -0.52 -8.20
CA ILE A 89 2.55 0.92 -7.96
C ILE A 89 2.73 1.74 -9.23
N GLY A 90 3.64 1.36 -10.12
CA GLY A 90 3.92 2.08 -11.37
C GLY A 90 2.80 1.95 -12.39
N GLU A 91 2.08 0.82 -12.41
CA GLU A 91 0.89 0.64 -13.25
C GLU A 91 -0.29 1.48 -12.76
N LEU A 92 -0.50 1.57 -11.45
CA LEU A 92 -1.60 2.31 -10.86
C LEU A 92 -1.36 3.83 -10.83
N PHE A 93 -0.12 4.22 -10.54
CA PHE A 93 0.31 5.61 -10.33
C PHE A 93 1.56 5.93 -11.15
N PRO A 94 1.46 5.97 -12.49
CA PRO A 94 2.63 6.16 -13.33
C PRO A 94 3.31 7.52 -13.06
N ASP A 95 4.62 7.50 -12.98
CA ASP A 95 5.47 8.68 -12.75
C ASP A 95 5.41 9.72 -13.89
N THR A 96 4.90 9.30 -15.05
CA THR A 96 4.64 10.18 -16.20
C THR A 96 3.37 11.02 -16.03
N ASP A 97 2.53 10.74 -15.04
CA ASP A 97 1.31 11.49 -14.79
C ASP A 97 1.55 12.62 -13.78
N GLU A 98 1.45 13.85 -14.25
CA GLU A 98 1.66 15.08 -13.44
C GLU A 98 0.75 15.15 -12.20
N ARG A 99 -0.36 14.41 -12.15
CA ARG A 99 -1.23 14.33 -10.97
C ARG A 99 -0.53 13.78 -9.74
N TYR A 100 0.48 12.96 -9.93
CA TYR A 100 1.21 12.28 -8.85
C TYR A 100 2.53 12.96 -8.49
N LYS A 101 2.88 14.04 -9.17
CA LYS A 101 4.10 14.77 -8.88
C LYS A 101 4.09 15.42 -7.50
N GLY A 102 5.04 15.03 -6.66
CA GLY A 102 5.13 15.52 -5.28
C GLY A 102 4.00 15.04 -4.37
N ILE A 103 3.25 14.02 -4.78
CA ILE A 103 2.15 13.49 -3.97
C ILE A 103 2.66 12.86 -2.67
N ASP A 104 1.88 13.01 -1.61
CA ASP A 104 2.07 12.30 -0.34
C ASP A 104 1.75 10.81 -0.54
N SER A 105 2.73 9.93 -0.34
CA SER A 105 2.56 8.48 -0.50
C SER A 105 1.47 7.88 0.40
N LYS A 106 1.11 8.54 1.51
CA LYS A 106 -0.05 8.16 2.32
C LYS A 106 -1.36 8.24 1.54
N ALA A 107 -1.48 9.19 0.60
CA ALA A 107 -2.67 9.30 -0.24
C ALA A 107 -2.75 8.11 -1.22
N LEU A 108 -1.62 7.71 -1.80
CA LEU A 108 -1.54 6.53 -2.68
C LEU A 108 -1.92 5.25 -1.92
N LEU A 109 -1.37 5.06 -0.72
CA LEU A 109 -1.67 3.90 0.12
C LEU A 109 -3.17 3.83 0.48
N LYS A 110 -3.79 4.96 0.84
CA LYS A 110 -5.23 5.03 1.13
C LYS A 110 -6.09 4.65 -0.09
N GLU A 111 -5.69 5.05 -1.28
CA GLU A 111 -6.39 4.69 -2.51
C GLU A 111 -6.30 3.17 -2.76
N VAL A 112 -5.12 2.57 -2.58
CA VAL A 112 -4.94 1.12 -2.69
C VAL A 112 -5.75 0.37 -1.63
N CYS A 113 -5.71 0.79 -0.36
CA CYS A 113 -6.53 0.16 0.69
C CYS A 113 -8.03 0.24 0.36
N SER A 114 -8.51 1.38 -0.11
CA SER A 114 -9.90 1.56 -0.53
C SER A 114 -10.26 0.70 -1.75
N PHE A 115 -9.34 0.54 -2.70
CA PHE A 115 -9.51 -0.38 -3.83
C PHE A 115 -9.66 -1.83 -3.34
N LEU A 116 -8.74 -2.30 -2.50
CA LEU A 116 -8.76 -3.67 -1.96
C LEU A 116 -10.05 -3.97 -1.19
N GLU A 117 -10.50 -3.05 -0.33
CA GLU A 117 -11.77 -3.18 0.38
C GLU A 117 -12.96 -3.33 -0.57
N ARG A 118 -13.02 -2.49 -1.61
CA ARG A 118 -14.10 -2.53 -2.62
C ARG A 118 -14.15 -3.82 -3.41
N VAL A 119 -13.01 -4.47 -3.65
CA VAL A 119 -12.95 -5.77 -4.34
C VAL A 119 -13.01 -6.96 -3.38
N GLY A 120 -13.16 -6.72 -2.08
CA GLY A 120 -13.45 -7.74 -1.07
C GLY A 120 -12.23 -8.34 -0.38
N PHE A 121 -11.04 -7.73 -0.52
CA PHE A 121 -9.86 -8.12 0.26
C PHE A 121 -9.86 -7.43 1.63
N GLU A 122 -9.32 -8.12 2.61
CA GLU A 122 -9.06 -7.62 3.95
C GLU A 122 -7.57 -7.76 4.27
N ILE A 123 -6.95 -6.68 4.73
CA ILE A 123 -5.56 -6.72 5.18
C ILE A 123 -5.56 -7.24 6.62
N ILE A 124 -4.83 -8.32 6.88
CA ILE A 124 -4.81 -8.97 8.20
C ILE A 124 -3.50 -8.81 8.96
N HIS A 125 -2.39 -8.57 8.25
CA HIS A 125 -1.07 -8.41 8.85
C HIS A 125 -0.12 -7.70 7.90
N CYS A 126 0.86 -6.97 8.46
CA CYS A 126 1.93 -6.32 7.72
C CYS A 126 3.26 -6.42 8.49
N ASP A 127 4.34 -6.84 7.82
CA ASP A 127 5.69 -6.88 8.38
C ASP A 127 6.66 -6.17 7.44
N ILE A 128 7.24 -5.06 7.88
CA ILE A 128 8.16 -4.23 7.11
C ILE A 128 9.57 -4.36 7.68
N ALA A 129 10.53 -4.66 6.82
CA ALA A 129 11.94 -4.67 7.14
C ALA A 129 12.67 -3.55 6.41
N ILE A 130 13.19 -2.58 7.15
CA ILE A 130 13.91 -1.42 6.61
C ILE A 130 15.42 -1.67 6.75
N MET A 131 16.12 -1.68 5.61
CA MET A 131 17.58 -1.83 5.57
C MET A 131 18.21 -0.47 5.27
N ALA A 132 18.83 0.16 6.27
CA ALA A 132 19.43 1.48 6.12
C ALA A 132 20.61 1.70 7.09
N GLU A 133 21.70 2.25 6.58
CA GLU A 133 22.81 2.72 7.43
C GLU A 133 22.45 4.04 8.15
N PHE A 134 21.60 4.84 7.52
CA PHE A 134 21.15 6.16 7.97
C PHE A 134 19.70 6.41 7.50
N PRO A 135 18.87 7.11 8.32
CA PRO A 135 19.09 7.48 9.73
C PRO A 135 18.96 6.29 10.69
N LYS A 136 19.30 6.47 11.96
CA LYS A 136 19.09 5.44 12.98
C LYS A 136 17.62 5.36 13.38
N LEU A 137 16.94 4.29 12.99
CA LEU A 137 15.49 4.12 13.12
C LEU A 137 15.04 3.48 14.44
N GLY A 138 15.97 3.06 15.30
CA GLY A 138 15.65 2.30 16.50
C GLY A 138 14.58 2.93 17.40
N ALA A 139 14.67 4.23 17.66
CA ALA A 139 13.73 4.98 18.47
C ALA A 139 12.39 5.27 17.73
N LEU A 140 12.39 5.22 16.40
CA LEU A 140 11.24 5.58 15.57
C LEU A 140 10.34 4.38 15.21
N LYS A 141 10.78 3.14 15.43
CA LYS A 141 10.04 1.93 15.02
C LYS A 141 8.60 1.90 15.53
N ASN A 142 8.36 2.31 16.76
CA ASN A 142 7.01 2.36 17.31
C ASN A 142 6.16 3.44 16.62
N THR A 143 6.72 4.63 16.38
CA THR A 143 6.03 5.72 15.68
C THR A 143 5.66 5.28 14.26
N LEU A 144 6.58 4.68 13.52
CA LEU A 144 6.34 4.12 12.19
C LEU A 144 5.23 3.05 12.22
N ARG A 145 5.30 2.13 13.18
CA ARG A 145 4.30 1.08 13.36
C ARG A 145 2.90 1.65 13.59
N PHE A 146 2.76 2.63 14.48
CA PHE A 146 1.47 3.25 14.77
C PHE A 146 0.94 4.02 13.56
N CYS A 147 1.77 4.81 12.89
CA CYS A 147 1.36 5.53 11.68
C CYS A 147 0.89 4.58 10.57
N LEU A 148 1.67 3.54 10.28
CA LEU A 148 1.30 2.53 9.29
C LEU A 148 0.02 1.79 9.67
N SER A 149 -0.16 1.42 10.94
CA SER A 149 -1.37 0.73 11.40
C SER A 149 -2.63 1.58 11.20
N GLU A 150 -2.57 2.88 11.46
CA GLU A 150 -3.66 3.81 11.19
C GLU A 150 -3.95 3.94 9.69
N LEU A 151 -2.90 4.01 8.86
CA LEU A 151 -3.05 4.17 7.41
C LEU A 151 -3.74 2.98 6.75
N ILE A 152 -3.46 1.76 7.20
CA ILE A 152 -4.03 0.52 6.63
C ILE A 152 -5.20 -0.04 7.43
N GLY A 153 -5.65 0.66 8.47
CA GLY A 153 -6.82 0.28 9.26
C GLY A 153 -6.63 -0.95 10.15
N LEU A 154 -5.39 -1.28 10.54
CA LEU A 154 -5.08 -2.42 11.41
C LEU A 154 -4.82 -1.99 12.85
N ALA A 155 -5.07 -2.90 13.78
CA ALA A 155 -4.58 -2.73 15.16
C ALA A 155 -3.03 -2.80 15.17
N PRO A 156 -2.32 -2.01 16.01
CA PRO A 156 -0.86 -1.93 15.98
C PRO A 156 -0.11 -3.26 16.18
N HIS A 157 -0.73 -4.26 16.82
CA HIS A 157 -0.12 -5.58 17.00
C HIS A 157 -0.16 -6.46 15.73
N HIS A 158 -0.91 -6.06 14.71
CA HIS A 158 -0.91 -6.67 13.38
C HIS A 158 0.10 -6.01 12.41
N VAL A 159 0.79 -4.97 12.85
CA VAL A 159 1.85 -4.32 12.07
C VAL A 159 3.17 -4.46 12.78
N ASN A 160 4.19 -4.93 12.08
CA ASN A 160 5.54 -5.02 12.61
C ASN A 160 6.50 -4.18 11.76
N VAL A 161 7.46 -3.51 12.41
CA VAL A 161 8.51 -2.74 11.76
C VAL A 161 9.86 -3.16 12.33
N LYS A 162 10.70 -3.68 11.44
CA LYS A 162 12.10 -4.04 11.72
C LYS A 162 13.03 -3.07 11.03
N ALA A 163 14.14 -2.76 11.66
CA ALA A 163 15.19 -1.94 11.05
C ALA A 163 16.55 -2.60 11.30
N THR A 164 17.37 -2.69 10.26
CA THR A 164 18.71 -3.23 10.32
C THR A 164 19.65 -2.44 9.43
N THR A 165 20.96 -2.57 9.65
CA THR A 165 21.98 -2.12 8.71
C THR A 165 22.33 -3.25 7.74
N THR A 166 23.10 -2.95 6.71
CA THR A 166 23.73 -3.96 5.85
C THR A 166 25.20 -4.18 6.21
N GLU A 167 25.63 -3.73 7.38
CA GLU A 167 27.05 -3.77 7.84
C GLU A 167 28.01 -3.14 6.81
N LYS A 168 27.56 -2.05 6.17
CA LYS A 168 28.26 -1.34 5.09
C LYS A 168 28.48 -2.17 3.83
N LEU A 169 27.77 -3.29 3.67
CA LEU A 169 27.84 -4.14 2.48
C LEU A 169 26.80 -3.71 1.42
N GLY A 170 27.15 -4.01 0.17
CA GLY A 170 26.26 -3.76 -0.97
C GLY A 170 26.04 -2.27 -1.28
N PHE A 171 25.02 -2.00 -2.09
CA PHE A 171 24.69 -0.62 -2.51
C PHE A 171 24.07 0.19 -1.35
N VAL A 172 23.27 -0.41 -0.50
CA VAL A 172 22.71 0.24 0.69
C VAL A 172 23.80 0.64 1.68
N GLY A 173 24.83 -0.19 1.85
CA GLY A 173 25.92 0.07 2.79
C GLY A 173 26.94 1.09 2.30
N ARG A 174 26.96 1.42 1.02
CA ARG A 174 27.89 2.41 0.45
C ARG A 174 27.35 3.84 0.45
N LYS A 175 26.05 4.03 0.73
CA LYS A 175 25.30 5.30 0.68
C LYS A 175 25.17 5.89 -0.72
#